data_04e3e1919a16b89652be98a0646c71c0
#
_entry.id   04e3e1919a16b89652be98a0646c71c0
#
_cell.length_a   1.000
_cell.length_b   1.000
_cell.length_c   1.000
_cell.angle_alpha   90.00
_cell.angle_beta   90.00
_cell.angle_gamma   90.00
#
_symmetry.space_group_name_H-M   'P 1'
#
loop_
_entity.id
_entity.type
_entity.pdbx_description
1 polymer ?
#
loop_
_entity_poly.entity_id
_entity_poly.type
_entity_poly.pdbx_seq_one_letter_code
_entity_poly.pdbx_strand_id
1 'polypeptide(L)'
;MQTTNVLCLCCGSRTLTAPGVFELCPVCWWQDDGQDEVDANVVRGGPNGTLSLTVARANFLACGASDPRFVSRVRPPLPSERTALQNSAFRPAV
;
A
#
# COMPACT_ATOMS: atom_id res chain seq x y z
N MET A 1 -7.76 21.96 3.08
CA MET A 1 -8.06 21.21 2.87
C MET A 1 -7.49 19.96 2.87
N GLN A 2 -7.72 19.04 3.33
CA GLN A 2 -7.23 17.84 3.43
C GLN A 2 -7.21 17.11 2.23
N THR A 3 -6.38 16.40 1.95
CA THR A 3 -6.30 15.81 0.74
C THR A 3 -5.86 14.39 0.78
N THR A 4 -5.44 13.83 1.87
CA THR A 4 -4.94 12.48 1.90
C THR A 4 -6.05 11.54 2.31
N ASN A 5 -7.03 11.37 1.45
CA ASN A 5 -8.13 10.50 1.80
C ASN A 5 -8.34 9.39 0.79
N VAL A 6 -7.43 9.15 -0.13
CA VAL A 6 -7.51 8.06 -1.07
C VAL A 6 -6.75 6.87 -0.50
N LEU A 7 -7.36 5.69 -0.59
CA LEU A 7 -6.75 4.50 -0.05
C LEU A 7 -5.58 4.02 -0.90
N CYS A 8 -4.51 3.65 -0.24
CA CYS A 8 -3.48 2.87 -0.89
C CYS A 8 -3.99 1.45 -0.99
N LEU A 9 -4.11 0.92 -2.19
CA LEU A 9 -4.69 -0.40 -2.38
C LEU A 9 -3.78 -1.53 -1.92
N CYS A 10 -2.53 -1.23 -1.64
CA CYS A 10 -1.63 -2.24 -1.10
C CYS A 10 -1.84 -2.42 0.40
N CYS A 11 -1.76 -1.37 1.18
CA CYS A 11 -1.82 -1.49 2.64
C CYS A 11 -3.15 -1.06 3.25
N GLY A 12 -4.00 -0.38 2.51
CA GLY A 12 -5.29 0.03 3.03
C GLY A 12 -5.27 1.31 3.84
N SER A 13 -4.15 2.02 3.87
CA SER A 13 -4.09 3.30 4.59
C SER A 13 -4.53 4.44 3.68
N ARG A 14 -5.11 5.48 4.28
CA ARG A 14 -5.54 6.64 3.51
C ARG A 14 -4.37 7.61 3.39
N THR A 15 -3.45 7.32 2.50
CA THR A 15 -2.21 8.09 2.40
C THR A 15 -2.05 8.83 1.08
N LEU A 16 -2.97 8.64 0.15
CA LEU A 16 -2.80 9.18 -1.19
C LEU A 16 -3.76 10.33 -1.44
N THR A 17 -3.45 11.16 -2.41
CA THR A 17 -4.30 12.30 -2.75
C THR A 17 -5.14 12.06 -3.99
N ALA A 18 -4.73 11.17 -4.86
CA ALA A 18 -5.48 10.82 -6.06
C ALA A 18 -5.12 9.41 -6.49
N PRO A 19 -6.06 8.67 -7.07
CA PRO A 19 -5.77 7.31 -7.48
C PRO A 19 -4.99 7.27 -8.80
N GLY A 20 -4.08 6.31 -8.91
CA GLY A 20 -3.44 6.01 -10.19
C GLY A 20 -2.48 7.04 -10.72
N VAL A 21 -1.99 7.95 -9.88
CA VAL A 21 -1.09 9.00 -10.34
C VAL A 21 0.35 8.78 -9.84
N PHE A 22 0.67 7.57 -9.51
CA PHE A 22 2.03 7.18 -9.14
C PHE A 22 2.53 7.79 -7.84
N GLU A 23 1.61 8.13 -6.94
CA GLU A 23 2.05 8.57 -5.62
C GLU A 23 2.63 7.40 -4.85
N LEU A 24 3.62 7.68 -4.04
CA LEU A 24 4.27 6.68 -3.23
C LEU A 24 3.66 6.69 -1.83
N CYS A 25 3.21 5.54 -1.37
CA CYS A 25 2.61 5.45 -0.05
C CYS A 25 3.70 5.37 1.01
N PRO A 26 3.71 6.27 1.98
CA PRO A 26 4.77 6.25 3.00
C PRO A 26 4.64 5.09 3.99
N VAL A 27 3.50 4.44 4.02
CA VAL A 27 3.28 3.34 4.96
C VAL A 27 3.80 2.03 4.40
N CYS A 28 3.64 1.76 3.11
CA CYS A 28 4.06 0.49 2.54
C CYS A 28 5.06 0.61 1.40
N TRP A 29 5.26 1.81 0.89
CA TRP A 29 6.19 2.11 -0.20
C TRP A 29 5.71 1.59 -1.56
N TRP A 30 4.43 1.28 -1.69
CA TRP A 30 3.82 0.95 -2.97
C TRP A 30 3.61 2.25 -3.76
N GLN A 31 3.95 2.23 -5.04
CA GLN A 31 3.69 3.38 -5.88
C GLN A 31 2.43 3.09 -6.68
N ASP A 32 1.44 3.93 -6.54
CA ASP A 32 0.10 3.64 -7.06
C ASP A 32 0.06 3.76 -8.57
N ASP A 33 0.22 2.65 -9.27
CA ASP A 33 0.27 2.60 -10.71
C ASP A 33 -1.10 2.33 -11.34
N GLY A 34 -2.14 2.41 -10.56
CA GLY A 34 -3.49 2.22 -11.07
C GLY A 34 -4.01 0.80 -10.98
N GLN A 35 -3.20 -0.14 -10.47
CA GLN A 35 -3.72 -1.49 -10.28
C GLN A 35 -4.81 -1.50 -9.22
N ASP A 36 -5.82 -2.32 -9.43
CA ASP A 36 -6.89 -2.51 -8.44
C ASP A 36 -7.26 -3.99 -8.41
N GLU A 37 -8.45 -4.33 -7.93
CA GLU A 37 -8.82 -5.73 -7.77
C GLU A 37 -8.85 -6.50 -9.08
N VAL A 38 -9.18 -5.83 -10.15
CA VAL A 38 -9.33 -6.51 -11.43
C VAL A 38 -8.00 -7.03 -11.94
N ASP A 39 -6.94 -6.26 -11.79
CA ASP A 39 -5.64 -6.64 -12.31
C ASP A 39 -4.58 -6.79 -11.22
N ALA A 40 -5.02 -7.07 -10.00
CA ALA A 40 -4.09 -7.17 -8.87
C ALA A 40 -3.00 -8.20 -9.07
N ASN A 41 -3.25 -9.22 -9.87
CA ASN A 41 -2.26 -10.27 -10.11
C ASN A 41 -1.29 -9.97 -11.25
N VAL A 42 -1.45 -8.83 -11.90
CA VAL A 42 -0.63 -8.50 -13.05
C VAL A 42 0.63 -7.79 -12.61
N VAL A 43 1.77 -8.16 -13.16
CA VAL A 43 3.00 -7.41 -12.96
C VAL A 43 3.07 -6.38 -14.06
N ARG A 44 2.91 -5.11 -13.69
CA ARG A 44 2.93 -4.06 -14.69
C ARG A 44 4.31 -3.54 -15.01
N GLY A 45 5.28 -3.84 -14.18
CA GLY A 45 6.61 -3.27 -14.34
C GLY A 45 6.63 -1.83 -13.86
N GLY A 46 7.43 -1.01 -14.48
CA GLY A 46 7.52 0.40 -14.08
C GLY A 46 8.03 0.55 -12.67
N PRO A 47 7.44 1.48 -11.91
CA PRO A 47 7.98 1.83 -10.59
C PRO A 47 7.93 0.69 -9.58
N ASN A 48 7.01 -0.24 -9.73
CA ASN A 48 6.92 -1.36 -8.79
C ASN A 48 7.67 -2.59 -9.25
N GLY A 49 8.38 -2.49 -10.37
CA GLY A 49 9.27 -3.55 -10.82
C GLY A 49 8.55 -4.86 -11.08
N THR A 50 8.96 -5.90 -10.42
CA THR A 50 8.38 -7.23 -10.63
C THR A 50 7.21 -7.54 -9.71
N LEU A 51 6.77 -6.56 -8.92
CA LEU A 51 5.67 -6.81 -7.99
C LEU A 51 4.32 -6.63 -8.66
N SER A 52 3.40 -7.53 -8.37
CA SER A 52 1.99 -7.30 -8.62
C SER A 52 1.40 -6.73 -7.34
N LEU A 53 0.21 -6.17 -7.41
CA LEU A 53 -0.47 -5.68 -6.22
C LEU A 53 -0.72 -6.82 -5.23
N THR A 54 -1.07 -7.99 -5.72
CA THR A 54 -1.29 -9.17 -4.88
C THR A 54 -0.03 -9.52 -4.08
N VAL A 55 1.12 -9.52 -4.73
CA VAL A 55 2.37 -9.84 -4.05
C VAL A 55 2.74 -8.74 -3.08
N ALA A 56 2.53 -7.49 -3.47
CA ALA A 56 2.82 -6.37 -2.58
C ALA A 56 1.97 -6.42 -1.31
N ARG A 57 0.71 -6.79 -1.44
CA ARG A 57 -0.18 -6.95 -0.28
C ARG A 57 0.31 -8.06 0.65
N ALA A 58 0.74 -9.18 0.07
CA ALA A 58 1.26 -10.28 0.88
C ALA A 58 2.54 -9.87 1.60
N ASN A 59 3.41 -9.15 0.91
CA ASN A 59 4.63 -8.66 1.51
C ASN A 59 4.33 -7.71 2.67
N PHE A 60 3.35 -6.82 2.47
CA PHE A 60 3.01 -5.88 3.52
C PHE A 60 2.50 -6.60 4.77
N LEU A 61 1.70 -7.63 4.61
CA LEU A 61 1.23 -8.40 5.76
C LEU A 61 2.38 -9.14 6.44
N ALA A 62 3.38 -9.54 5.68
CA ALA A 62 4.49 -10.29 6.24
C ALA A 62 5.55 -9.40 6.88
N CYS A 63 5.84 -8.24 6.32
CA CYS A 63 6.96 -7.45 6.81
C CYS A 63 6.69 -5.95 6.94
N GLY A 64 5.49 -5.50 6.63
CA GLY A 64 5.15 -4.08 6.78
C GLY A 64 5.54 -3.19 5.61
N ALA A 65 5.98 -3.78 4.52
CA ALA A 65 6.33 -3.03 3.31
C ALA A 65 5.90 -3.81 2.09
N SER A 66 5.70 -3.13 0.97
CA SER A 66 5.29 -3.77 -0.27
C SER A 66 6.39 -4.68 -0.83
N ASP A 67 7.62 -4.48 -0.38
CA ASP A 67 8.75 -5.30 -0.77
C ASP A 67 9.69 -5.33 0.44
N PRO A 68 10.25 -6.47 0.81
CA PRO A 68 11.14 -6.53 1.96
C PRO A 68 12.30 -5.56 1.92
N ARG A 69 12.76 -5.19 0.73
CA ARG A 69 13.87 -4.24 0.63
C ARG A 69 13.50 -2.83 1.06
N PHE A 70 12.22 -2.55 1.28
CA PHE A 70 11.77 -1.21 1.67
C PHE A 70 11.45 -1.08 3.15
N VAL A 71 11.72 -2.11 3.95
CA VAL A 71 11.29 -2.08 5.34
C VAL A 71 11.92 -0.93 6.13
N SER A 72 13.08 -0.46 5.73
CA SER A 72 13.70 0.66 6.44
C SER A 72 13.17 2.02 5.99
N ARG A 73 12.30 2.03 5.00
CA ARG A 73 11.79 3.29 4.46
C ARG A 73 10.35 3.58 4.84
N VAL A 74 9.67 2.61 5.41
CA VAL A 74 8.25 2.73 5.72
C VAL A 74 8.04 3.12 7.16
N ARG A 75 6.83 3.54 7.48
CA ARG A 75 6.42 3.87 8.84
C ARG A 75 5.03 3.32 9.09
N PRO A 76 4.63 3.16 10.34
CA PRO A 76 3.24 2.76 10.62
C PRO A 76 2.27 3.84 10.20
N PRO A 77 1.03 3.49 9.91
CA PRO A 77 0.05 4.51 9.57
C PRO A 77 -0.29 5.37 10.77
N LEU A 78 -0.54 6.65 10.52
CA LEU A 78 -1.03 7.55 11.54
C LEU A 78 -2.48 7.20 11.86
N PRO A 79 -3.00 7.58 13.02
CA PRO A 79 -4.40 7.27 13.34
C PRO A 79 -5.38 7.74 12.29
N SER A 80 -5.14 8.92 11.69
CA SER A 80 -6.03 9.45 10.67
C SER A 80 -5.93 8.68 9.36
N GLU A 81 -4.92 7.88 9.17
CA GLU A 81 -4.73 7.11 7.94
C GLU A 81 -5.29 5.71 8.05
N ARG A 82 -5.64 5.27 9.24
CA ARG A 82 -6.13 3.92 9.42
C ARG A 82 -7.57 3.81 8.96
N THR A 83 -7.93 2.64 8.47
CA THR A 83 -9.28 2.38 7.99
C THR A 83 -9.83 1.16 8.70
N ALA A 84 -11.13 0.97 8.63
CA ALA A 84 -11.75 -0.20 9.21
C ALA A 84 -11.22 -1.48 8.59
N LEU A 85 -10.98 -1.47 7.30
CA LEU A 85 -10.44 -2.60 6.62
C LEU A 85 -9.06 -2.92 7.15
N GLN A 86 -8.24 -1.92 7.33
CA GLN A 86 -6.92 -2.10 7.82
C GLN A 86 -6.90 -2.59 9.26
N ASN A 87 -7.76 -2.04 10.08
CA ASN A 87 -7.85 -2.48 11.46
C ASN A 87 -8.25 -3.94 11.53
N SER A 88 -9.09 -4.37 10.64
CA SER A 88 -9.55 -5.72 10.64
C SER A 88 -8.53 -6.68 10.07
N ALA A 89 -7.91 -6.35 8.97
CA ALA A 89 -7.00 -7.19 8.30
C ALA A 89 -5.64 -7.20 8.93
N PHE A 90 -5.26 -6.19 9.69
CA PHE A 90 -3.99 -6.02 10.16
C PHE A 90 -3.89 -6.14 11.54
N ARG A 91 -4.33 -7.17 12.09
CA ARG A 91 -4.27 -7.42 13.38
C ARG A 91 -3.00 -7.91 13.63
N PRO A 92 -2.22 -7.39 14.38
CA PRO A 92 -0.94 -7.84 14.67
C PRO A 92 -1.11 -9.16 15.23
N ALA A 93 -0.37 -9.98 14.79
CA ALA A 93 -0.45 -11.24 15.25
C ALA A 93 0.06 -11.31 16.56
N VAL A 94 0.32 -10.49 17.17
CA VAL A 94 0.84 -10.58 18.37
C VAL A 94 0.42 -10.83 19.20
#